data_0d742572f9a2b82c7aebf243ad3965f1
#
_entry.id   0d742572f9a2b82c7aebf243ad3965f1
#
_cell.length_a   1.000
_cell.length_b   1.000
_cell.length_c   1.000
_cell.angle_alpha   90.00
_cell.angle_beta   90.00
_cell.angle_gamma   90.00
#
_symmetry.space_group_name_H-M   'P 1'
#
loop_
_entity.id
_entity.type
_entity.pdbx_description
1 polymer ?
#
loop_
_entity_poly.entity_id
_entity_poly.type
_entity_poly.pdbx_seq_one_letter_code
_entity_poly.pdbx_strand_id
1 'polypeptide(L)'
;ESGSYWLGDPLWKSDVNFGASWKIKKMGSRMKGLLRKLPSEYIGESIFIGASTMSKEEIRRRHVNGVDALMWGTDYPHPEGSWPNTVKRLESDFRDASIED
;
A
#
# COMPACT_ATOMS: atom_id res chain seq x y z
N GLU A 1 -11.57 -1.34 -0.85
CA GLU A 1 -12.41 -0.31 -1.52
C GLU A 1 -11.70 1.03 -1.70
N SER A 2 -10.73 1.36 -0.86
CA SER A 2 -10.02 2.65 -0.94
C SER A 2 -8.85 2.67 -1.92
N GLY A 3 -8.54 1.55 -2.56
CA GLY A 3 -7.36 1.41 -3.39
C GLY A 3 -6.05 1.64 -2.63
N SER A 4 -4.96 1.83 -3.34
CA SER A 4 -3.63 2.08 -2.75
C SER A 4 -3.19 3.56 -2.87
N TYR A 5 -3.97 4.39 -3.53
CA TYR A 5 -3.63 5.78 -3.84
C TYR A 5 -3.35 6.64 -2.60
N TRP A 6 -4.07 6.39 -1.54
CA TRP A 6 -4.00 7.12 -0.26
C TRP A 6 -2.73 6.83 0.55
N LEU A 7 -2.02 5.74 0.25
CA LEU A 7 -1.00 5.18 1.15
C LEU A 7 0.20 6.10 1.40
N GLY A 8 0.63 6.86 0.40
CA GLY A 8 1.82 7.71 0.51
C GLY A 8 1.74 8.74 1.64
N ASP A 9 0.66 9.52 1.70
CA ASP A 9 0.49 10.59 2.70
C ASP A 9 0.36 10.07 4.13
N PRO A 10 -0.49 9.04 4.43
CA PRO A 10 -0.56 8.44 5.75
C PRO A 10 0.76 7.84 6.23
N LEU A 11 1.53 7.20 5.35
CA LEU A 11 2.84 6.66 5.71
C LEU A 11 3.81 7.76 6.11
N TRP A 12 3.91 8.82 5.32
CA TRP A 12 4.75 9.96 5.65
C TRP A 12 4.33 10.61 6.98
N LYS A 13 3.02 10.83 7.18
CA LYS A 13 2.49 11.37 8.43
C LYS A 13 2.77 10.46 9.62
N SER A 14 2.68 9.15 9.43
CA SER A 14 3.00 8.17 10.47
C SER A 14 4.46 8.22 10.88
N ASP A 15 5.37 8.32 9.92
CA ASP A 15 6.81 8.44 10.20
C ASP A 15 7.15 9.74 10.92
N VAL A 16 6.57 10.86 10.48
CA VAL A 16 6.73 12.18 11.14
C VAL A 16 6.21 12.15 12.57
N ASN A 17 5.01 11.58 12.79
CA ASN A 17 4.42 11.47 14.11
C ASN A 17 5.24 10.55 15.01
N PHE A 18 5.74 9.43 14.50
CA PHE A 18 6.62 8.54 15.23
C PHE A 18 7.91 9.26 15.66
N GLY A 19 8.55 9.99 14.75
CA GLY A 19 9.73 10.79 15.06
C GLY A 19 9.45 11.91 16.07
N ALA A 20 8.31 12.58 15.97
CA ALA A 20 7.88 13.61 16.93
C ALA A 20 7.58 13.02 18.32
N SER A 21 6.93 11.85 18.37
CA SER A 21 6.60 11.16 19.63
C SER A 21 7.84 10.80 20.47
N TRP A 22 8.99 10.63 19.84
CA TRP A 22 10.25 10.40 20.53
C TRP A 22 10.71 11.57 21.38
N LYS A 23 10.31 12.80 21.02
CA LYS A 23 10.61 14.03 21.76
C LYS A 23 9.68 14.23 22.96
N ILE A 24 8.54 13.54 22.99
CA ILE A 24 7.57 13.62 24.09
C ILE A 24 7.80 12.45 25.03
N LYS A 25 8.44 12.71 26.18
CA LYS A 25 8.87 11.68 27.14
C LYS A 25 7.81 10.65 27.55
N LYS A 26 6.53 11.01 27.59
CA LYS A 26 5.44 10.09 27.98
C LYS A 26 4.99 9.14 26.88
N MET A 27 4.97 9.55 25.63
CA MET A 27 4.53 8.72 24.51
C MET A 27 5.70 7.99 23.83
N GLY A 28 6.85 8.64 23.69
CA GLY A 28 8.02 8.09 23.04
C GLY A 28 8.59 6.86 23.76
N SER A 29 8.53 6.80 25.09
CA SER A 29 9.03 5.64 25.85
C SER A 29 8.18 4.38 25.67
N ARG A 30 6.86 4.51 25.40
CA ARG A 30 5.98 3.38 25.08
C ARG A 30 6.22 2.86 23.67
N MET A 31 6.34 3.75 22.69
CA MET A 31 6.55 3.36 21.29
C MET A 31 7.96 2.81 21.03
N LYS A 32 8.95 3.28 21.79
CA LYS A 32 10.34 2.83 21.69
C LYS A 32 10.53 1.34 21.99
N GLY A 33 9.64 0.74 22.79
CA GLY A 33 9.65 -0.70 23.09
C GLY A 33 8.82 -1.54 22.11
N LEU A 34 7.92 -0.92 21.34
CA LEU A 34 6.96 -1.60 20.47
C LEU A 34 7.39 -1.65 19.01
N LEU A 35 7.97 -0.58 18.49
CA LEU A 35 8.41 -0.48 17.08
C LEU A 35 9.94 -0.38 17.03
N ARG A 36 10.57 -1.24 16.25
CA ARG A 36 12.03 -1.29 16.05
C ARG A 36 12.49 -0.38 14.92
N LYS A 37 11.58 0.02 14.04
CA LYS A 37 11.85 0.83 12.85
C LYS A 37 10.67 1.75 12.55
N LEU A 38 10.80 2.65 11.55
CA LEU A 38 9.74 3.57 11.15
C LEU A 38 8.49 2.82 10.66
N PRO A 39 7.28 3.35 10.87
CA PRO A 39 6.05 2.76 10.37
C PRO A 39 6.08 2.39 8.88
N SER A 40 6.65 3.24 8.02
CA SER A 40 6.78 2.98 6.58
C SER A 40 7.65 1.77 6.25
N GLU A 41 8.63 1.45 7.10
CA GLU A 41 9.55 0.33 6.89
C GLU A 41 8.89 -1.04 7.10
N TYR A 42 7.68 -1.09 7.68
CA TYR A 42 6.89 -2.32 7.82
C TYR A 42 6.08 -2.66 6.56
N ILE A 43 5.94 -1.72 5.62
CA ILE A 43 5.23 -1.96 4.35
C ILE A 43 6.05 -2.92 3.49
N GLY A 44 5.39 -3.98 3.01
CA GLY A 44 6.05 -5.05 2.25
C GLY A 44 6.77 -6.09 3.11
N GLU A 45 6.86 -5.88 4.42
CA GLU A 45 7.43 -6.86 5.35
C GLU A 45 6.35 -7.54 6.20
N SER A 46 5.53 -6.77 6.89
CA SER A 46 4.43 -7.25 7.72
C SER A 46 3.10 -6.57 7.44
N ILE A 47 3.09 -5.51 6.62
CA ILE A 47 1.90 -4.79 6.20
C ILE A 47 1.81 -4.86 4.67
N PHE A 48 0.68 -5.39 4.18
CA PHE A 48 0.39 -5.53 2.76
C PHE A 48 -0.96 -4.88 2.45
N ILE A 49 -1.10 -4.37 1.23
CA ILE A 49 -2.28 -3.65 0.79
C ILE A 49 -2.97 -4.42 -0.32
N GLY A 50 -4.21 -4.85 -0.07
CA GLY A 50 -5.07 -5.46 -1.08
C GLY A 50 -5.68 -4.39 -1.99
N ALA A 51 -5.56 -4.56 -3.29
CA ALA A 51 -6.17 -3.71 -4.29
C ALA A 51 -6.85 -4.55 -5.36
N SER A 52 -8.18 -4.45 -5.46
CA SER A 52 -8.97 -5.23 -6.41
C SER A 52 -9.15 -4.50 -7.75
N THR A 53 -9.26 -3.18 -7.72
CA THR A 53 -9.43 -2.37 -8.92
C THR A 53 -8.41 -1.24 -8.89
N MET A 54 -7.27 -1.47 -9.50
CA MET A 54 -6.20 -0.47 -9.56
C MET A 54 -6.41 0.45 -10.77
N SER A 55 -6.38 1.75 -10.53
CA SER A 55 -6.31 2.72 -11.61
C SER A 55 -4.93 2.73 -12.26
N LYS A 56 -4.84 3.22 -13.50
CA LYS A 56 -3.54 3.37 -14.18
C LYS A 56 -2.57 4.26 -13.39
N GLU A 57 -3.09 5.24 -12.66
CA GLU A 57 -2.26 6.11 -11.82
C GLU A 57 -1.71 5.37 -10.60
N GLU A 58 -2.48 4.51 -9.98
CA GLU A 58 -1.99 3.67 -8.88
C GLU A 58 -0.89 2.72 -9.35
N ILE A 59 -1.06 2.13 -10.54
CA ILE A 59 -0.05 1.27 -11.16
C ILE A 59 1.23 2.06 -11.46
N ARG A 60 1.13 3.28 -11.96
CA ARG A 60 2.30 4.15 -12.18
C ARG A 60 3.03 4.48 -10.89
N ARG A 61 2.29 4.67 -9.79
CA ARG A 61 2.84 5.00 -8.48
C ARG A 61 3.24 3.79 -7.64
N ARG A 62 3.16 2.57 -8.18
CA ARG A 62 3.43 1.34 -7.42
C ARG A 62 4.80 1.33 -6.72
N HIS A 63 5.81 1.88 -7.35
CA HIS A 63 7.15 1.95 -6.75
C HIS A 63 7.24 2.95 -5.59
N VAL A 64 6.42 4.00 -5.60
CA VAL A 64 6.32 4.95 -4.47
C VAL A 64 5.61 4.32 -3.30
N ASN A 65 4.57 3.55 -3.57
CA ASN A 65 3.76 2.87 -2.56
C ASN A 65 4.39 1.56 -2.06
N GLY A 66 5.42 1.05 -2.75
CA GLY A 66 6.04 -0.25 -2.48
C GLY A 66 5.36 -1.37 -3.25
N VAL A 67 5.91 -1.73 -4.41
CA VAL A 67 5.35 -2.78 -5.29
C VAL A 67 5.21 -4.12 -4.57
N ASP A 68 6.15 -4.46 -3.72
CA ASP A 68 6.15 -5.71 -2.93
C ASP A 68 5.05 -5.75 -1.86
N ALA A 69 4.47 -4.60 -1.52
CA ALA A 69 3.40 -4.49 -0.55
C ALA A 69 2.00 -4.59 -1.16
N LEU A 70 1.89 -4.49 -2.48
CA LEU A 70 0.61 -4.48 -3.18
C LEU A 70 0.19 -5.91 -3.56
N MET A 71 -1.05 -6.25 -3.23
CA MET A 71 -1.68 -7.51 -3.58
C MET A 71 -2.89 -7.23 -4.46
N TRP A 72 -2.92 -7.83 -5.64
CA TRP A 72 -4.06 -7.71 -6.53
C TRP A 72 -5.06 -8.85 -6.31
N GLY A 73 -6.37 -8.55 -6.47
CA GLY A 73 -7.45 -9.54 -6.37
C GLY A 73 -8.63 -9.21 -7.29
N THR A 74 -9.44 -10.20 -7.58
CA THR A 74 -10.62 -10.05 -8.46
C THR A 74 -11.80 -9.37 -7.80
N ASP A 75 -11.83 -9.35 -6.47
CA ASP A 75 -12.99 -8.96 -5.68
C ASP A 75 -14.27 -9.78 -6.00
N TYR A 76 -14.06 -11.01 -6.45
CA TYR A 76 -15.17 -11.94 -6.75
C TYR A 76 -15.91 -12.35 -5.46
N PRO A 77 -17.25 -12.40 -5.45
CA PRO A 77 -18.20 -12.15 -6.55
C PRO A 77 -18.81 -10.73 -6.57
N HIS A 78 -18.09 -9.73 -6.06
CA HIS A 78 -18.61 -8.37 -5.96
C HIS A 78 -18.87 -7.76 -7.36
N PRO A 79 -19.95 -6.98 -7.56
CA PRO A 79 -20.29 -6.38 -8.86
C PRO A 79 -19.20 -5.45 -9.43
N GLU A 80 -18.42 -4.82 -8.57
CA GLU A 80 -17.29 -3.95 -8.96
C GLU A 80 -16.04 -4.74 -9.32
N GLY A 81 -16.04 -6.06 -9.10
CA GLY A 81 -14.93 -6.94 -9.39
C GLY A 81 -14.65 -7.08 -10.88
N SER A 82 -13.52 -7.69 -11.22
CA SER A 82 -13.07 -7.88 -12.59
C SER A 82 -13.68 -9.09 -13.30
N TRP A 83 -14.29 -10.02 -12.56
CA TRP A 83 -14.90 -11.22 -13.13
C TRP A 83 -16.17 -10.87 -13.96
N PRO A 84 -16.44 -11.52 -15.13
CA PRO A 84 -15.67 -12.62 -15.74
C PRO A 84 -14.52 -12.16 -16.68
N ASN A 85 -14.25 -10.88 -16.79
CA ASN A 85 -13.28 -10.31 -17.72
C ASN A 85 -11.91 -10.04 -17.08
N THR A 86 -11.56 -10.77 -16.04
CA THR A 86 -10.35 -10.56 -15.23
C THR A 86 -9.07 -10.47 -16.06
N VAL A 87 -8.84 -11.42 -16.99
CA VAL A 87 -7.63 -11.44 -17.81
C VAL A 87 -7.54 -10.20 -18.69
N LYS A 88 -8.63 -9.86 -19.39
CA LYS A 88 -8.69 -8.66 -20.23
C LYS A 88 -8.47 -7.38 -19.43
N ARG A 89 -8.98 -7.33 -18.21
CA ARG A 89 -8.79 -6.19 -17.31
C ARG A 89 -7.33 -6.06 -16.91
N LEU A 90 -6.70 -7.14 -16.48
CA LEU A 90 -5.27 -7.16 -16.15
C LEU A 90 -4.41 -6.73 -17.32
N GLU A 91 -4.61 -7.28 -18.51
CA GLU A 91 -3.87 -6.90 -19.71
C GLU A 91 -4.02 -5.40 -20.04
N SER A 92 -5.20 -4.86 -19.86
CA SER A 92 -5.46 -3.43 -20.08
C SER A 92 -4.79 -2.53 -19.04
N ASP A 93 -4.95 -2.89 -17.77
CA ASP A 93 -4.50 -2.04 -16.66
C ASP A 93 -2.97 -2.05 -16.53
N PHE A 94 -2.33 -3.21 -16.76
CA PHE A 94 -0.88 -3.41 -16.63
C PHE A 94 -0.11 -3.36 -17.96
N ARG A 95 -0.74 -2.92 -19.03
CA ARG A 95 -0.10 -2.88 -20.38
C ARG A 95 1.24 -2.16 -20.39
N ASP A 96 1.36 -1.08 -19.63
CA ASP A 96 2.56 -0.23 -19.58
C ASP A 96 3.45 -0.56 -18.37
N ALA A 97 3.12 -1.60 -17.61
CA ALA A 97 3.91 -2.04 -16.49
C ALA A 97 5.04 -2.98 -16.92
N SER A 98 6.13 -2.99 -16.15
CA SER A 98 7.22 -3.94 -16.38
C SER A 98 6.76 -5.37 -16.07
N ILE A 99 7.25 -6.35 -16.84
CA ILE A 99 6.96 -7.78 -16.63
C ILE A 99 7.53 -8.26 -15.27
N GLU A 100 8.59 -7.62 -14.78
CA GLU A 100 9.25 -7.96 -13.52
C GLU A 100 8.47 -7.49 -12.29
N ASP A 101 7.55 -6.57 -12.45
CA ASP A 101 6.67 -6.10 -11.39
C ASP A 101 5.45 -7.01 -11.25
#